data_9604e775a80c51e99c456170b743fab8
#
_entry.id   9604e775a80c51e99c456170b743fab8
#
_cell.length_a   1.000
_cell.length_b   1.000
_cell.length_c   1.000
_cell.angle_alpha   90.00
_cell.angle_beta   90.00
_cell.angle_gamma   90.00
#
_symmetry.space_group_name_H-M   'P 1'
#
loop_
_entity.id
_entity.type
_entity.pdbx_description
1 polymer ?
#
loop_
_entity_poly.entity_id
_entity_poly.type
_entity_poly.pdbx_seq_one_letter_code
_entity_poly.pdbx_strand_id
1 'polypeptide(L)'
;MTDTPSPKALNKAADDRIALYEALLSLRTREEVDAFLSDLCTPSELRAFAERWAVARLLDQQAQSYREIALAAGASPTTVVRVARFLKDMQHQGYRLVLDRLKTKA
;
A
#
# COMPACT_ATOMS: atom_id res chain seq x y z
N MET A 1 -12.79 26.69 11.34
CA MET A 1 -12.11 27.25 10.17
C MET A 1 -11.12 26.21 9.64
N THR A 2 -11.35 25.72 8.44
CA THR A 2 -10.44 24.79 7.79
C THR A 2 -9.35 25.60 7.11
N ASP A 3 -8.11 25.41 7.53
CA ASP A 3 -6.97 26.03 6.88
C ASP A 3 -6.77 25.43 5.49
N THR A 4 -7.02 26.23 4.46
CA THR A 4 -6.70 25.82 3.10
C THR A 4 -5.20 26.04 2.89
N PRO A 5 -4.43 25.00 2.49
CA PRO A 5 -3.00 25.17 2.23
C PRO A 5 -2.77 26.21 1.13
N SER A 6 -1.71 27.02 1.26
CA SER A 6 -1.32 27.96 0.22
C SER A 6 -0.86 27.19 -1.03
N PRO A 7 -0.91 27.80 -2.23
CA PRO A 7 -0.37 27.17 -3.44
C PRO A 7 1.09 26.74 -3.28
N LYS A 8 1.90 27.51 -2.55
CA LYS A 8 3.29 27.18 -2.29
C LYS A 8 3.41 25.91 -1.42
N ALA A 9 2.55 25.77 -0.40
CA ALA A 9 2.52 24.59 0.45
C ALA A 9 2.06 23.35 -0.33
N LEU A 10 1.06 23.50 -1.22
CA LEU A 10 0.58 22.42 -2.06
C LEU A 10 1.66 21.93 -3.02
N ASN A 11 2.42 22.86 -3.63
CA ASN A 11 3.53 22.52 -4.53
C ASN A 11 4.63 21.79 -3.75
N LYS A 12 4.95 22.23 -2.55
CA LYS A 12 5.93 21.56 -1.70
C LYS A 12 5.49 20.15 -1.35
N ALA A 13 4.22 19.97 -1.01
CA ALA A 13 3.69 18.63 -0.69
C ALA A 13 3.77 17.70 -1.89
N ALA A 14 3.46 18.19 -3.10
CA ALA A 14 3.58 17.41 -4.32
C ALA A 14 5.03 17.05 -4.61
N ASP A 15 5.96 18.00 -4.43
CA ASP A 15 7.38 17.76 -4.63
C ASP A 15 7.92 16.74 -3.61
N ASP A 16 7.50 16.82 -2.36
CA ASP A 16 7.90 15.87 -1.32
C ASP A 16 7.42 14.46 -1.64
N ARG A 17 6.22 14.32 -2.18
CA ARG A 17 5.71 13.01 -2.61
C ARG A 17 6.52 12.44 -3.76
N ILE A 18 6.86 13.25 -4.75
CA ILE A 18 7.70 12.82 -5.88
C ILE A 18 9.07 12.39 -5.37
N ALA A 19 9.66 13.16 -4.46
CA ALA A 19 10.94 12.81 -3.86
C ALA A 19 10.88 11.46 -3.14
N LEU A 20 9.78 11.19 -2.45
CA LEU A 20 9.58 9.88 -1.81
C LEU A 20 9.52 8.76 -2.85
N TYR A 21 8.79 8.96 -3.95
CA TYR A 21 8.70 7.95 -5.01
C TYR A 21 10.06 7.67 -5.62
N GLU A 22 10.87 8.70 -5.83
CA GLU A 22 12.24 8.54 -6.35
C GLU A 22 13.09 7.76 -5.36
N ALA A 23 12.94 8.02 -4.06
CA ALA A 23 13.65 7.27 -3.03
C ALA A 23 13.28 5.79 -3.07
N LEU A 24 11.97 5.49 -3.16
CA LEU A 24 11.50 4.11 -3.27
C LEU A 24 12.04 3.42 -4.51
N LEU A 25 12.06 4.14 -5.64
CA LEU A 25 12.55 3.58 -6.91
C LEU A 25 14.07 3.33 -6.90
N SER A 26 14.81 3.95 -5.99
CA SER A 26 16.25 3.73 -5.88
C SER A 26 16.61 2.44 -5.16
N LEU A 27 15.67 1.84 -4.46
CA LEU A 27 15.91 0.62 -3.68
C LEU A 27 16.07 -0.58 -4.60
N ARG A 28 17.06 -1.45 -4.30
CA ARG A 28 17.44 -2.56 -5.17
C ARG A 28 17.26 -3.93 -4.53
N THR A 29 17.26 -4.01 -3.21
CA THR A 29 17.17 -5.29 -2.50
C THR A 29 16.11 -5.21 -1.41
N ARG A 30 15.66 -6.38 -0.92
CA ARG A 30 14.74 -6.45 0.22
C ARG A 30 15.36 -5.79 1.45
N GLU A 31 16.65 -5.99 1.65
CA GLU A 31 17.37 -5.45 2.80
C GLU A 31 17.36 -3.91 2.77
N GLU A 32 17.53 -3.33 1.59
CA GLU A 32 17.44 -1.88 1.42
C GLU A 32 16.02 -1.38 1.66
N VAL A 33 15.02 -2.09 1.15
CA VAL A 33 13.60 -1.73 1.38
C VAL A 33 13.29 -1.80 2.86
N ASP A 34 13.71 -2.86 3.55
CA ASP A 34 13.48 -3.02 4.98
C ASP A 34 14.13 -1.88 5.77
N ALA A 35 15.38 -1.56 5.47
CA ALA A 35 16.09 -0.49 6.15
C ALA A 35 15.39 0.87 5.96
N PHE A 36 15.03 1.19 4.72
CA PHE A 36 14.39 2.47 4.42
C PHE A 36 13.01 2.59 5.06
N LEU A 37 12.18 1.56 4.93
CA LEU A 37 10.84 1.58 5.49
C LEU A 37 10.85 1.55 7.01
N SER A 38 11.84 0.88 7.62
CA SER A 38 11.98 0.85 9.08
C SER A 38 12.35 2.23 9.63
N ASP A 39 13.11 3.01 8.88
CA ASP A 39 13.40 4.40 9.26
C ASP A 39 12.21 5.32 9.00
N LEU A 40 11.52 5.14 7.88
CA LEU A 40 10.46 6.02 7.42
C LEU A 40 9.16 5.84 8.19
N CYS A 41 8.81 4.60 8.52
CA CYS A 41 7.54 4.24 9.12
C CYS A 41 7.69 3.85 10.59
N THR A 42 6.66 4.11 11.37
CA THR A 42 6.56 3.47 12.69
C THR A 42 6.32 1.97 12.49
N PRO A 43 6.63 1.14 13.50
CA PRO A 43 6.32 -0.30 13.40
C PRO A 43 4.85 -0.58 13.09
N SER A 44 3.92 0.18 13.68
CA SER A 44 2.49 -0.02 13.42
C SER A 44 2.09 0.41 12.01
N GLU A 45 2.70 1.46 11.47
CA GLU A 45 2.47 1.87 10.08
C GLU A 45 2.94 0.80 9.10
N LEU A 46 4.13 0.27 9.31
CA LEU A 46 4.68 -0.76 8.44
C LEU A 46 3.82 -2.04 8.51
N ARG A 47 3.38 -2.41 9.70
CA ARG A 47 2.48 -3.54 9.87
C ARG A 47 1.17 -3.34 9.12
N ALA A 48 0.61 -2.15 9.19
CA ALA A 48 -0.64 -1.83 8.47
C ALA A 48 -0.45 -1.97 6.95
N PHE A 49 0.66 -1.51 6.42
CA PHE A 49 0.96 -1.66 4.99
C PHE A 49 1.09 -3.14 4.60
N ALA A 50 1.82 -3.91 5.40
CA ALA A 50 2.00 -5.34 5.15
C ALA A 50 0.66 -6.09 5.20
N GLU A 51 -0.20 -5.75 6.14
CA GLU A 51 -1.53 -6.35 6.27
C GLU A 51 -2.41 -6.03 5.06
N ARG A 52 -2.41 -4.78 4.60
CA ARG A 52 -3.17 -4.38 3.41
C ARG A 52 -2.69 -5.13 2.18
N TRP A 53 -1.40 -5.29 2.04
CA TRP A 53 -0.83 -6.03 0.91
C TRP A 53 -1.19 -7.51 0.97
N ALA A 54 -1.12 -8.12 2.16
CA ALA A 54 -1.54 -9.51 2.35
C ALA A 54 -3.01 -9.69 1.97
N VAL A 55 -3.88 -8.77 2.38
CA VAL A 55 -5.31 -8.80 2.04
C VAL A 55 -5.50 -8.70 0.52
N ALA A 56 -4.77 -7.79 -0.14
CA ALA A 56 -4.87 -7.63 -1.60
C ALA A 56 -4.50 -8.93 -2.32
N ARG A 57 -3.44 -9.60 -1.88
CA ARG A 57 -3.01 -10.87 -2.47
C ARG A 57 -4.06 -11.96 -2.28
N LEU A 58 -4.64 -12.07 -1.10
CA LEU A 58 -5.67 -13.07 -0.81
C LEU A 58 -6.96 -12.81 -1.58
N LEU A 59 -7.38 -11.55 -1.68
CA LEU A 59 -8.54 -11.16 -2.48
C LEU A 59 -8.34 -11.50 -3.96
N ASP A 60 -7.14 -11.31 -4.46
CA ASP A 60 -6.82 -11.60 -5.87
C ASP A 60 -6.93 -13.08 -6.18
N GLN A 61 -6.67 -13.95 -5.22
CA GLN A 61 -6.79 -15.40 -5.40
C GLN A 61 -8.25 -15.88 -5.50
N GLN A 62 -9.20 -15.10 -5.01
CA GLN A 62 -10.64 -15.38 -5.07
C GLN A 62 -11.04 -16.73 -4.47
N ALA A 63 -10.25 -17.25 -3.55
CA ALA A 63 -10.46 -18.59 -2.99
C ALA A 63 -11.12 -18.56 -1.60
N GLN A 64 -11.22 -17.39 -0.97
CA GLN A 64 -11.66 -17.27 0.41
C GLN A 64 -12.71 -16.18 0.58
N SER A 65 -13.56 -16.33 1.60
CA SER A 65 -14.48 -15.28 2.00
C SER A 65 -13.72 -14.13 2.67
N TYR A 66 -14.35 -12.97 2.79
CA TYR A 66 -13.75 -11.83 3.48
C TYR A 66 -13.39 -12.16 4.93
N ARG A 67 -14.23 -12.94 5.60
CA ARG A 67 -13.96 -13.37 6.97
C ARG A 67 -12.70 -14.24 7.06
N GLU A 68 -12.57 -15.18 6.15
CA GLU A 68 -11.39 -16.05 6.08
C GLU A 68 -10.13 -15.25 5.78
N ILE A 69 -10.24 -14.26 4.86
CA ILE A 69 -9.12 -13.40 4.51
C ILE A 69 -8.68 -12.56 5.73
N ALA A 70 -9.64 -12.00 6.46
CA ALA A 70 -9.33 -11.23 7.67
C ALA A 70 -8.54 -12.06 8.68
N LEU A 71 -8.97 -13.31 8.90
CA LEU A 71 -8.28 -14.22 9.81
C LEU A 71 -6.89 -14.58 9.30
N ALA A 72 -6.78 -14.92 8.02
CA ALA A 72 -5.51 -15.34 7.43
C ALA A 72 -4.48 -14.21 7.40
N ALA A 73 -4.92 -12.99 7.14
CA ALA A 73 -4.03 -11.83 7.06
C ALA A 73 -3.76 -11.17 8.42
N GLY A 74 -4.49 -11.56 9.46
CA GLY A 74 -4.42 -10.89 10.75
C GLY A 74 -4.94 -9.46 10.67
N ALA A 75 -5.87 -9.19 9.76
CA ALA A 75 -6.41 -7.87 9.52
C ALA A 75 -7.84 -7.76 10.03
N SER A 76 -8.32 -6.53 10.24
CA SER A 76 -9.71 -6.29 10.61
C SER A 76 -10.63 -6.46 9.40
N PRO A 77 -11.91 -6.79 9.62
CA PRO A 77 -12.89 -6.80 8.51
C PRO A 77 -12.96 -5.47 7.77
N THR A 78 -12.82 -4.35 8.48
CA THR A 78 -12.79 -3.02 7.87
C THR A 78 -11.63 -2.88 6.88
N THR A 79 -10.47 -3.41 7.22
CA THR A 79 -9.30 -3.40 6.32
C THR A 79 -9.59 -4.21 5.05
N VAL A 80 -10.22 -5.39 5.19
CA VAL A 80 -10.56 -6.22 4.02
C VAL A 80 -11.52 -5.47 3.10
N VAL A 81 -12.56 -4.84 3.66
CA VAL A 81 -13.53 -4.06 2.86
C VAL A 81 -12.85 -2.90 2.15
N ARG A 82 -11.95 -2.18 2.86
CA ARG A 82 -11.22 -1.07 2.26
C ARG A 82 -10.37 -1.52 1.06
N VAL A 83 -9.59 -2.58 1.25
CA VAL A 83 -8.72 -3.09 0.18
C VAL A 83 -9.54 -3.61 -0.99
N ALA A 84 -10.63 -4.33 -0.70
CA ALA A 84 -11.53 -4.83 -1.74
C ALA A 84 -12.10 -3.70 -2.59
N ARG A 85 -12.45 -2.59 -1.95
CA ARG A 85 -12.99 -1.43 -2.67
C ARG A 85 -11.95 -0.86 -3.65
N PHE A 86 -10.71 -0.67 -3.20
CA PHE A 86 -9.65 -0.15 -4.07
C PHE A 86 -9.31 -1.12 -5.21
N LEU A 87 -9.39 -2.42 -4.95
CA LEU A 87 -9.18 -3.42 -5.99
C LEU A 87 -10.31 -3.42 -7.03
N LYS A 88 -11.57 -3.37 -6.58
CA LYS A 88 -12.74 -3.45 -7.46
C LYS A 88 -12.95 -2.18 -8.27
N ASP A 89 -12.87 -1.03 -7.61
CA ASP A 89 -13.11 0.26 -8.26
C ASP A 89 -11.93 0.68 -9.15
N MET A 90 -10.78 0.08 -8.93
CA MET A 90 -9.55 0.33 -9.71
C MET A 90 -9.20 1.80 -9.83
N GLN A 91 -9.53 2.60 -8.82
CA GLN A 91 -9.39 4.05 -8.86
C GLN A 91 -7.96 4.48 -9.19
N HIS A 92 -6.96 3.83 -8.61
CA HIS A 92 -5.54 4.13 -8.85
C HIS A 92 -4.82 2.99 -9.56
N GLN A 93 -5.43 1.81 -9.60
CA GLN A 93 -4.91 0.59 -10.21
C GLN A 93 -3.56 0.12 -9.67
N GLY A 94 -3.13 0.64 -8.51
CA GLY A 94 -1.84 0.29 -7.92
C GLY A 94 -1.73 -1.17 -7.51
N TYR A 95 -2.74 -1.68 -6.82
CA TYR A 95 -2.75 -3.09 -6.44
C TYR A 95 -2.74 -3.99 -7.67
N ARG A 96 -3.55 -3.67 -8.67
CA ARG A 96 -3.65 -4.48 -9.89
C ARG A 96 -2.32 -4.52 -10.63
N LEU A 97 -1.66 -3.39 -10.75
CA LEU A 97 -0.37 -3.29 -11.41
C LEU A 97 0.68 -4.20 -10.75
N VAL A 98 0.79 -4.11 -9.42
CA VAL A 98 1.80 -4.87 -8.69
C VAL A 98 1.48 -6.36 -8.67
N LEU A 99 0.21 -6.71 -8.43
CA LEU A 99 -0.22 -8.11 -8.44
C LEU A 99 0.08 -8.77 -9.79
N ASP A 100 -0.22 -8.09 -10.89
CA ASP A 100 0.01 -8.63 -12.23
C ASP A 100 1.50 -8.79 -12.52
N ARG A 101 2.32 -7.81 -12.12
CA ARG A 101 3.77 -7.90 -12.31
C ARG A 101 4.38 -9.07 -11.55
N LEU A 102 3.94 -9.29 -10.32
CA LEU A 102 4.48 -10.38 -9.52
C LEU A 102 4.08 -11.75 -10.06
N LYS A 103 2.92 -11.86 -10.69
CA LYS A 103 2.50 -13.09 -11.35
C LYS A 103 3.39 -13.42 -12.54
N THR A 104 3.77 -12.42 -13.31
CA THR A 104 4.58 -12.64 -14.52
C THR A 104 6.05 -12.91 -14.21
N LYS A 105 6.49 -12.73 -12.97
CA LYS A 105 7.85 -13.01 -12.53
C LYS A 105 8.08 -14.47 -12.11
N ALA A 106 7.04 -15.25 -12.10
CA ALA A 106 7.16 -16.64 -11.69
C ALA A 106 8.04 -17.45 -12.64
#